data_f041363a2cf98afb6ade9b7a191bdbc9
#
_entry.id   f041363a2cf98afb6ade9b7a191bdbc9
#
_cell.length_a   1.000
_cell.length_b   1.000
_cell.length_c   1.000
_cell.angle_alpha   90.00
_cell.angle_beta   90.00
_cell.angle_gamma   90.00
#
_symmetry.space_group_name_H-M   'P 1'
#
loop_
_entity.id
_entity.type
_entity.pdbx_description
1 polymer ?
#
loop_
_entity_poly.entity_id
_entity_poly.type
_entity_poly.pdbx_seq_one_letter_code
_entity_poly.pdbx_strand_id
1 'polypeptide(L)'
;MKSIYQALSEIENNNGSAALCTVTRSEGSTPRHVGSKMLVYPDGHFVGTVGGGDLEHRVLDEAWIAISDGQPRYLHYNMADPSRGDPGVCGGQVEVFVDPILPAPLL
;
A
#
# COMPACT_ATOMS: atom_id res chain seq x y z
N MET A 1 -19.29 -4.87 7.82
CA MET A 1 -18.11 -4.16 7.30
C MET A 1 -17.70 -4.78 5.98
N LYS A 2 -17.46 -3.94 5.00
CA LYS A 2 -17.07 -4.39 3.67
C LYS A 2 -15.62 -4.89 3.69
N SER A 3 -15.36 -6.05 3.11
CA SER A 3 -14.00 -6.55 2.95
C SER A 3 -13.31 -5.84 1.79
N ILE A 4 -11.97 -5.91 1.75
CA ILE A 4 -11.20 -5.35 0.64
C ILE A 4 -11.60 -6.01 -0.68
N TYR A 5 -11.90 -7.31 -0.65
CA TYR A 5 -12.29 -8.04 -1.86
C TYR A 5 -13.65 -7.57 -2.38
N GLN A 6 -14.58 -7.26 -1.49
CA GLN A 6 -15.85 -6.66 -1.87
C GLN A 6 -15.66 -5.27 -2.47
N ALA A 7 -14.79 -4.47 -1.86
CA ALA A 7 -14.47 -3.14 -2.36
C ALA A 7 -13.84 -3.20 -3.75
N LEU A 8 -12.91 -4.15 -3.97
CA LEU A 8 -12.32 -4.36 -5.29
C LEU A 8 -13.37 -4.73 -6.34
N SER A 9 -14.27 -5.63 -5.97
CA SER A 9 -15.35 -6.05 -6.86
C SER A 9 -16.22 -4.88 -7.27
N GLU A 10 -16.55 -4.00 -6.33
CA GLU A 10 -17.35 -2.81 -6.63
C GLU A 10 -16.62 -1.85 -7.56
N ILE A 11 -15.30 -1.69 -7.37
CA ILE A 11 -14.51 -0.84 -8.26
C ILE A 11 -14.54 -1.39 -9.68
N GLU A 12 -14.37 -2.69 -9.84
CA GLU A 12 -14.44 -3.32 -11.16
C GLU A 12 -15.82 -3.16 -11.79
N ASN A 13 -16.88 -3.41 -11.01
CA ASN A 13 -18.25 -3.32 -11.51
C ASN A 13 -18.62 -1.91 -11.94
N ASN A 14 -18.05 -0.90 -11.27
CA ASN A 14 -18.30 0.50 -11.59
C ASN A 14 -17.29 1.07 -12.57
N ASN A 15 -16.41 0.24 -13.08
CA ASN A 15 -15.32 0.64 -13.99
C ASN A 15 -14.50 1.79 -13.42
N GLY A 16 -14.23 1.72 -12.12
CA GLY A 16 -13.47 2.73 -11.39
C GLY A 16 -11.98 2.44 -11.38
N SER A 17 -11.26 3.27 -10.64
CA SER A 17 -9.82 3.09 -10.42
C SER A 17 -9.48 3.16 -8.95
N ALA A 18 -8.36 2.56 -8.59
CA ALA A 18 -7.85 2.53 -7.23
C ALA A 18 -6.43 1.98 -7.25
N ALA A 19 -5.79 1.91 -6.10
CA ALA A 19 -4.52 1.19 -5.97
C ALA A 19 -4.63 0.21 -4.80
N LEU A 20 -4.26 -1.03 -5.05
CA LEU A 20 -4.20 -2.06 -4.01
C LEU A 20 -2.76 -2.18 -3.55
N CYS A 21 -2.52 -1.92 -2.28
CA CYS A 21 -1.20 -1.98 -1.67
C CYS A 21 -1.14 -3.19 -0.77
N THR A 22 -0.17 -4.07 -1.00
CA THR A 22 -0.02 -5.32 -0.26
C THR A 22 1.37 -5.41 0.34
N VAL A 23 1.44 -5.68 1.64
CA VAL A 23 2.71 -5.97 2.30
C VAL A 23 3.17 -7.35 1.87
N THR A 24 4.32 -7.41 1.20
CA THR A 24 4.86 -8.65 0.65
C THR A 24 6.04 -9.18 1.45
N ARG A 25 6.69 -8.32 2.23
CA ARG A 25 7.80 -8.73 3.08
C ARG A 25 7.86 -7.82 4.29
N SER A 26 8.14 -8.39 5.44
CA SER A 26 8.29 -7.63 6.68
C SER A 26 9.31 -8.32 7.58
N GLU A 27 10.37 -7.60 7.95
CA GLU A 27 11.44 -8.09 8.81
C GLU A 27 11.77 -7.01 9.84
N GLY A 28 12.18 -7.43 11.02
CA GLY A 28 12.63 -6.52 12.06
C GLY A 28 11.86 -6.66 13.35
N SER A 29 12.15 -5.78 14.29
CA SER A 29 11.61 -5.85 15.65
C SER A 29 10.13 -5.45 15.74
N THR A 30 9.63 -4.71 14.76
CA THR A 30 8.21 -4.35 14.69
C THR A 30 7.65 -4.78 13.35
N PRO A 31 7.47 -6.08 13.15
CA PRO A 31 7.06 -6.57 11.84
C PRO A 31 5.63 -6.16 11.51
N ARG A 32 5.39 -5.89 10.24
CA ARG A 32 4.04 -5.74 9.69
C ARG A 32 3.56 -7.13 9.26
N HIS A 33 2.26 -7.30 9.12
CA HIS A 33 1.72 -8.57 8.65
C HIS A 33 1.85 -8.68 7.14
N VAL A 34 2.61 -9.66 6.68
CA VAL A 34 2.68 -10.00 5.26
C VAL A 34 1.28 -10.40 4.79
N GLY A 35 0.86 -9.85 3.66
CA GLY A 35 -0.48 -10.04 3.13
C GLY A 35 -1.48 -8.98 3.55
N SER A 36 -1.12 -8.10 4.48
CA SER A 36 -1.97 -6.96 4.83
C SER A 36 -2.17 -6.07 3.62
N LYS A 37 -3.40 -5.57 3.46
CA LYS A 37 -3.77 -4.82 2.28
C LYS A 37 -4.42 -3.50 2.63
N MET A 38 -4.14 -2.50 1.80
CA MET A 38 -4.76 -1.20 1.87
C MET A 38 -5.21 -0.82 0.47
N LEU A 39 -6.48 -0.47 0.33
CA LEU A 39 -7.04 -0.05 -0.95
C LEU A 39 -7.22 1.46 -0.93
N VAL A 40 -6.57 2.14 -1.87
CA VAL A 40 -6.55 3.60 -1.96
C VAL A 40 -7.37 4.05 -3.15
N TYR A 41 -8.28 4.99 -2.92
CA TYR A 41 -9.16 5.54 -3.95
C TYR A 41 -8.58 6.83 -4.53
N PRO A 42 -9.02 7.23 -5.73
CA PRO A 42 -8.46 8.44 -6.38
C PRO A 42 -8.63 9.73 -5.58
N ASP A 43 -9.66 9.81 -4.72
CA ASP A 43 -9.91 10.98 -3.88
C ASP A 43 -9.03 10.99 -2.62
N GLY A 44 -8.22 9.95 -2.43
CA GLY A 44 -7.30 9.85 -1.31
C GLY A 44 -7.81 9.10 -0.11
N HIS A 45 -9.12 8.78 -0.04
CA HIS A 45 -9.56 7.93 1.06
C HIS A 45 -9.12 6.50 0.84
N PHE A 46 -9.07 5.71 1.89
CA PHE A 46 -8.58 4.35 1.82
C PHE A 46 -9.30 3.45 2.82
N VAL A 47 -9.24 2.15 2.57
CA VAL A 47 -9.72 1.12 3.48
C VAL A 47 -8.61 0.10 3.71
N GLY A 48 -8.59 -0.51 4.89
CA GLY A 48 -7.51 -1.41 5.27
C GLY A 48 -6.28 -0.66 5.77
N THR A 49 -5.18 -1.38 5.91
CA THR A 49 -3.95 -0.77 6.44
C THR A 49 -2.74 -1.62 6.05
N VAL A 50 -1.59 -0.96 5.91
CA VAL A 50 -0.30 -1.62 5.78
C VAL A 50 0.48 -1.58 7.11
N GLY A 51 -0.19 -1.16 8.19
CA GLY A 51 0.41 -1.16 9.53
C GLY A 51 0.44 0.20 10.21
N GLY A 52 -0.06 1.25 9.58
CA GLY A 52 -0.17 2.59 10.17
C GLY A 52 1.14 3.39 10.14
N GLY A 53 1.11 4.56 10.75
CA GLY A 53 2.25 5.43 10.93
C GLY A 53 2.80 6.01 9.63
N ASP A 54 4.10 6.33 9.66
CA ASP A 54 4.82 6.90 8.52
C ASP A 54 4.77 6.03 7.28
N LEU A 55 4.81 4.72 7.46
CA LEU A 55 4.75 3.80 6.35
C LEU A 55 3.46 4.00 5.55
N GLU A 56 2.34 4.15 6.25
CA GLU A 56 1.05 4.32 5.60
C GLU A 56 0.99 5.60 4.77
N HIS A 57 1.54 6.69 5.29
CA HIS A 57 1.62 7.96 4.55
C HIS A 57 2.45 7.82 3.27
N ARG A 58 3.58 7.15 3.36
CA ARG A 58 4.45 6.95 2.20
C ARG A 58 3.78 6.08 1.15
N VAL A 59 3.09 5.04 1.58
CA VAL A 59 2.38 4.15 0.68
C VAL A 59 1.20 4.88 0.03
N LEU A 60 0.48 5.71 0.79
CA LEU A 60 -0.61 6.52 0.24
C LEU A 60 -0.11 7.43 -0.90
N ASP A 61 1.02 8.11 -0.71
CA ASP A 61 1.59 8.96 -1.75
C ASP A 61 1.94 8.16 -3.01
N GLU A 62 2.57 7.01 -2.84
CA GLU A 62 2.94 6.15 -3.96
C GLU A 62 1.72 5.56 -4.66
N ALA A 63 0.71 5.21 -3.87
CA ALA A 63 -0.55 4.69 -4.42
C ALA A 63 -1.23 5.73 -5.31
N TRP A 64 -1.24 6.98 -4.87
CA TRP A 64 -1.81 8.07 -5.64
C TRP A 64 -1.08 8.26 -6.97
N ILE A 65 0.26 8.21 -6.93
CA ILE A 65 1.06 8.29 -8.16
C ILE A 65 0.76 7.11 -9.08
N ALA A 66 0.64 5.91 -8.52
CA ALA A 66 0.33 4.72 -9.32
C ALA A 66 -1.02 4.81 -10.01
N ILE A 67 -2.02 5.37 -9.34
CA ILE A 67 -3.33 5.61 -9.96
C ILE A 67 -3.19 6.59 -11.13
N SER A 68 -2.37 7.63 -10.95
CA SER A 68 -2.18 8.67 -11.95
C SER A 68 -1.43 8.19 -13.18
N ASP A 69 -0.37 7.41 -12.99
CA ASP A 69 0.48 6.98 -14.10
C ASP A 69 0.15 5.57 -14.62
N GLY A 70 -0.69 4.84 -13.90
CA GLY A 70 -1.10 3.50 -14.30
C GLY A 70 -0.03 2.43 -14.17
N GLN A 71 1.06 2.73 -13.46
CA GLN A 71 2.19 1.82 -13.37
C GLN A 71 2.27 1.17 -12.00
N PRO A 72 2.34 -0.17 -11.93
CA PRO A 72 2.60 -0.84 -10.66
C PRO A 72 4.01 -0.54 -10.19
N ARG A 73 4.21 -0.62 -8.89
CA ARG A 73 5.53 -0.41 -8.30
C ARG A 73 5.74 -1.26 -7.09
N TYR A 74 6.98 -1.57 -6.86
CA TYR A 74 7.41 -2.37 -5.73
C TYR A 74 8.24 -1.46 -4.82
N LEU A 75 7.74 -1.25 -3.60
CA LEU A 75 8.35 -0.31 -2.67
C LEU A 75 9.15 -1.06 -1.62
N HIS A 76 10.31 -0.54 -1.32
CA HIS A 76 11.16 -1.09 -0.27
C HIS A 76 11.47 0.02 0.72
N TYR A 77 11.06 -0.18 1.96
CA TYR A 77 11.31 0.78 3.03
C TYR A 77 12.23 0.19 4.08
N ASN A 78 13.25 0.94 4.41
CA ASN A 78 14.11 0.63 5.53
C ASN A 78 13.57 1.38 6.74
N MET A 79 13.11 0.66 7.73
CA MET A 79 12.47 1.22 8.92
C MET A 79 13.48 1.62 9.99
N ALA A 80 14.76 1.37 9.77
CA ALA A 80 15.80 1.83 10.67
C ALA A 80 15.91 3.35 10.60
N ASP A 81 15.85 4.01 11.74
CA ASP A 81 16.03 5.46 11.81
C ASP A 81 17.22 5.79 12.70
N PRO A 82 18.41 5.86 12.11
CA PRO A 82 19.60 6.21 12.88
C PRO A 82 19.57 7.61 13.47
N SER A 83 18.71 8.50 12.95
CA SER A 83 18.59 9.86 13.45
C SER A 83 17.96 9.94 14.83
N ARG A 84 17.29 8.87 15.27
CA ARG A 84 16.70 8.79 16.61
C ARG A 84 17.68 8.23 17.63
N GLY A 85 18.91 7.98 17.26
CA GLY A 85 19.86 7.34 18.13
C GLY A 85 19.57 5.88 18.37
N ASP A 86 18.67 5.29 17.63
CA ASP A 86 18.43 3.87 17.69
C ASP A 86 19.67 3.15 17.19
N PRO A 87 20.17 2.18 17.94
CA PRO A 87 21.42 1.51 17.59
C PRO A 87 21.31 0.58 16.38
N GLY A 88 20.45 0.86 15.46
CA GLY A 88 20.27 0.07 14.24
C GLY A 88 19.67 -1.32 14.47
N VAL A 89 19.40 -1.64 15.71
CA VAL A 89 18.88 -2.96 16.08
C VAL A 89 17.42 -3.09 15.77
N CYS A 90 16.72 -1.97 15.68
CA CYS A 90 15.30 -1.94 15.38
C CYS A 90 15.04 -1.84 13.89
N GLY A 91 16.10 -1.91 13.10
CA GLY A 91 15.98 -1.81 11.66
C GLY A 91 15.14 -2.94 11.12
N GLY A 92 14.00 -2.58 10.56
CA GLY A 92 13.17 -3.50 9.85
C GLY A 92 13.17 -3.12 8.39
N GLN A 93 12.78 -4.06 7.57
CA GLN A 93 12.56 -3.82 6.15
C GLN A 93 11.14 -4.22 5.84
N VAL A 94 10.44 -3.38 5.09
CA VAL A 94 9.08 -3.64 4.65
C VAL A 94 9.04 -3.45 3.15
N GLU A 95 8.46 -4.41 2.46
CA GLU A 95 8.24 -4.32 1.03
C GLU A 95 6.74 -4.31 0.77
N VAL A 96 6.32 -3.42 -0.10
CA VAL A 96 4.91 -3.23 -0.43
C VAL A 96 4.77 -3.21 -1.95
N PHE A 97 3.88 -4.03 -2.47
CA PHE A 97 3.52 -3.99 -3.88
C PHE A 97 2.31 -3.09 -4.05
N VAL A 98 2.43 -2.09 -4.92
CA VAL A 98 1.34 -1.18 -5.25
C VAL A 98 0.84 -1.54 -6.64
N ASP A 99 -0.41 -1.99 -6.69
CA ASP A 99 -1.03 -2.47 -7.92
C ASP A 99 -2.18 -1.53 -8.32
N PRO A 100 -2.00 -0.70 -9.36
CA PRO A 100 -3.09 0.16 -9.80
C PRO A 100 -4.19 -0.65 -10.49
N ILE A 101 -5.41 -0.44 -10.03
CA ILE A 101 -6.60 -1.02 -10.63
C ILE A 101 -7.17 0.07 -11.54
N LEU A 102 -7.21 -0.20 -12.80
CA LEU A 102 -7.63 0.78 -13.82
C LEU A 102 -8.91 0.32 -14.49
N PRO A 103 -9.69 1.27 -15.03
CA PRO A 103 -10.87 0.90 -15.81
C PRO A 103 -10.50 -0.05 -16.94
N ALA A 104 -11.37 -1.02 -17.20
CA ALA A 104 -11.16 -1.93 -18.31
C ALA A 104 -11.19 -1.14 -19.63
N PRO A 105 -10.31 -1.48 -20.58
CA PRO A 105 -10.35 -0.80 -21.88
C PRO A 105 -11.66 -1.09 -22.60
N LEU A 106 -12.15 -0.10 -23.32
CA LEU A 106 -13.30 -0.29 -24.18
C LEU A 106 -12.88 -1.08 -25.41
N LEU A 107 -13.55 -2.19 -25.60
CA LEU A 107 -13.30 -3.04 -26.77
C LEU A 107 -14.26 -2.69 -27.89
#